data_ced49f9a0ef5a231348b24f4bd975f3c
#
_entry.id   ced49f9a0ef5a231348b24f4bd975f3c
#
_cell.length_a   1.000
_cell.length_b   1.000
_cell.length_c   1.000
_cell.angle_alpha   90.00
_cell.angle_beta   90.00
_cell.angle_gamma   90.00
#
_symmetry.space_group_name_H-M   'P 1'
#
loop_
_entity.id
_entity.type
_entity.pdbx_description
1 polymer ?
#
loop_
_entity_poly.entity_id
_entity_poly.type
_entity_poly.pdbx_seq_one_letter_code
_entity_poly.pdbx_strand_id
1 'polypeptide(L)'
;PIKQKLHSTTYAYKDTKNNASLVYKDGNTTGTIFYNDRDLYGKSRVHSKKAYTLSDNNYIARQYGFDVQHEWDFRGGKDYFIAGVLGKRETYRTTSGPYYGNPHRNSYAVYGTYSYQINPKWTSILGLRYSDIKDPVKNQRVVIPQFQLQHRINKESSMYINVGKAFRMPNLSDTFKKINKGYASVSGRNLKPEEGWNYELGYKHITNKDSWKVAAFYMDFKNFFSWKPDSNGKNTIRVNGGRYRNVGIEAQYGRKLTDHLKMTVGASYSNPKQREIDKTYWKQANPKLQFTGGIHYNSSTWTAGTSINFVTKRMKNRDGGTNPNLIAWNAYVGYQFNENASLRLDARNLLNRHNVISNGDWEYWDEPFNYQLSYTQKF
;
A
#
# COMPACT_ATOMS: atom_id res chain seq x y z
N PRO A 1 -19.59 23.95 39.53
CA PRO A 1 -18.49 22.98 39.37
C PRO A 1 -18.94 21.89 38.39
N ILE A 2 -18.36 21.92 37.18
CA ILE A 2 -18.59 20.93 36.15
C ILE A 2 -17.90 19.65 36.61
N LYS A 3 -18.68 18.66 37.07
CA LYS A 3 -18.16 17.31 37.34
C LYS A 3 -17.83 16.65 36.01
N GLN A 4 -16.59 16.74 35.56
CA GLN A 4 -16.08 15.90 34.48
C GLN A 4 -16.19 14.43 34.93
N LYS A 5 -17.03 13.65 34.22
CA LYS A 5 -17.04 12.19 34.36
C LYS A 5 -15.78 11.67 33.67
N LEU A 6 -14.78 11.31 34.42
CA LEU A 6 -13.61 10.59 33.92
C LEU A 6 -14.07 9.20 33.44
N HIS A 7 -14.11 9.01 32.13
CA HIS A 7 -14.20 7.69 31.50
C HIS A 7 -12.78 7.29 31.08
N SER A 8 -12.24 6.25 31.68
CA SER A 8 -10.99 5.66 31.20
C SER A 8 -11.31 4.42 30.36
N THR A 9 -10.73 4.34 29.18
CA THR A 9 -10.82 3.15 28.33
C THR A 9 -9.41 2.61 28.11
N THR A 10 -9.21 1.36 28.50
CA THR A 10 -7.94 0.67 28.28
C THR A 10 -8.13 -0.30 27.12
N TYR A 11 -7.22 -0.27 26.16
CA TYR A 11 -7.18 -1.19 25.02
C TYR A 11 -5.92 -2.04 25.09
N ALA A 12 -6.06 -3.33 24.87
CA ALA A 12 -4.95 -4.25 24.68
C ALA A 12 -5.18 -5.01 23.38
N TYR A 13 -4.18 -5.03 22.51
CA TYR A 13 -4.24 -5.73 21.24
C TYR A 13 -3.10 -6.75 21.13
N LYS A 14 -3.42 -7.91 20.57
CA LYS A 14 -2.44 -8.90 20.11
C LYS A 14 -2.68 -9.12 18.63
N ASP A 15 -1.70 -8.78 17.80
CA ASP A 15 -1.72 -8.96 16.33
C ASP A 15 -0.70 -10.05 15.98
N THR A 16 -1.18 -11.20 15.57
CA THR A 16 -0.34 -12.32 15.13
C THR A 16 -0.48 -12.46 13.63
N LYS A 17 0.64 -12.51 12.91
CA LYS A 17 0.69 -12.67 11.46
C LYS A 17 1.60 -13.83 11.10
N ASN A 18 1.07 -14.76 10.32
CA ASN A 18 1.82 -15.89 9.79
C ASN A 18 1.78 -15.81 8.27
N ASN A 19 2.94 -15.92 7.64
CA ASN A 19 3.04 -15.95 6.19
C ASN A 19 3.93 -17.13 5.80
N ALA A 20 3.49 -17.93 4.84
CA ALA A 20 4.25 -19.04 4.30
C ALA A 20 4.09 -19.04 2.77
N SER A 21 5.15 -19.34 2.06
CA SER A 21 5.10 -19.58 0.62
C SER A 21 6.10 -20.64 0.20
N LEU A 22 5.68 -21.45 -0.77
CA LEU A 22 6.55 -22.39 -1.46
C LEU A 22 6.61 -21.97 -2.92
N VAL A 23 7.82 -21.76 -3.42
CA VAL A 23 8.08 -21.39 -4.81
C VAL A 23 8.83 -22.52 -5.48
N TYR A 24 8.27 -23.06 -6.54
CA TYR A 24 8.89 -24.02 -7.43
C TYR A 24 9.28 -23.32 -8.72
N LYS A 25 10.48 -23.55 -9.21
CA LYS A 25 10.96 -23.06 -10.50
C LYS A 25 11.57 -24.19 -11.29
N ASP A 26 11.14 -24.34 -12.52
CA ASP A 26 11.68 -25.26 -13.50
C ASP A 26 11.75 -24.58 -14.88
N GLY A 27 12.98 -24.26 -15.31
CA GLY A 27 13.20 -23.43 -16.50
C GLY A 27 12.41 -22.13 -16.44
N ASN A 28 11.56 -21.92 -17.42
CA ASN A 28 10.72 -20.74 -17.57
C ASN A 28 9.38 -20.84 -16.82
N THR A 29 9.12 -21.93 -16.10
CA THR A 29 7.92 -22.12 -15.30
C THR A 29 8.14 -21.75 -13.85
N THR A 30 7.24 -20.97 -13.28
CA THR A 30 7.23 -20.65 -11.85
C THR A 30 5.87 -21.00 -11.28
N GLY A 31 5.85 -21.82 -10.24
CA GLY A 31 4.68 -22.14 -9.44
C GLY A 31 4.85 -21.61 -8.01
N THR A 32 3.85 -20.97 -7.46
CA THR A 32 3.85 -20.47 -6.08
C THR A 32 2.59 -20.93 -5.38
N ILE A 33 2.75 -21.51 -4.19
CA ILE A 33 1.65 -21.75 -3.24
C ILE A 33 1.88 -20.83 -2.05
N PHE A 34 0.84 -20.15 -1.58
CA PHE A 34 0.96 -19.20 -0.48
C PHE A 34 -0.16 -19.33 0.55
N TYR A 35 0.18 -19.01 1.78
CA TYR A 35 -0.73 -18.92 2.91
C TYR A 35 -0.38 -17.69 3.75
N ASN A 36 -1.39 -16.86 4.03
CA ASN A 36 -1.29 -15.71 4.90
C ASN A 36 -2.42 -15.77 5.93
N ASP A 37 -2.09 -15.56 7.19
CA ASP A 37 -3.02 -15.55 8.31
C ASP A 37 -2.76 -14.34 9.19
N ARG A 38 -3.82 -13.70 9.63
CA ARG A 38 -3.76 -12.63 10.62
C ARG A 38 -4.85 -12.84 11.66
N ASP A 39 -4.43 -12.98 12.89
CA ASP A 39 -5.29 -13.01 14.06
C ASP A 39 -5.09 -11.75 14.89
N LEU A 40 -6.10 -10.90 14.91
CA LEU A 40 -6.12 -9.68 15.70
C LEU A 40 -7.11 -9.84 16.85
N TYR A 41 -6.57 -10.02 18.04
CA TYR A 41 -7.33 -10.07 19.27
C TYR A 41 -7.23 -8.75 20.02
N GLY A 42 -8.38 -8.17 20.39
CA GLY A 42 -8.46 -6.92 21.14
C GLY A 42 -9.33 -7.06 22.37
N LYS A 43 -8.84 -6.57 23.50
CA LYS A 43 -9.62 -6.38 24.73
C LYS A 43 -9.81 -4.90 24.98
N SER A 44 -11.04 -4.48 25.22
CA SER A 44 -11.33 -3.14 25.70
C SER A 44 -12.00 -3.20 27.07
N ARG A 45 -11.52 -2.37 27.99
CA ARG A 45 -12.12 -2.17 29.33
C ARG A 45 -12.61 -0.74 29.40
N VAL A 46 -13.91 -0.54 29.57
CA VAL A 46 -14.50 0.77 29.80
C VAL A 46 -14.86 0.91 31.25
N HIS A 47 -14.22 1.82 31.97
CA HIS A 47 -14.57 2.19 33.33
C HIS A 47 -15.53 3.37 33.29
N SER A 48 -16.77 3.16 33.67
CA SER A 48 -17.73 4.23 33.97
C SER A 48 -18.18 4.16 35.41
N LYS A 49 -18.65 5.28 35.99
CA LYS A 49 -19.20 5.30 37.37
C LYS A 49 -20.35 4.32 37.61
N LYS A 50 -20.93 3.75 36.54
CA LYS A 50 -22.12 2.87 36.64
C LYS A 50 -21.94 1.47 36.06
N ALA A 51 -20.91 1.19 35.29
CA ALA A 51 -20.71 -0.13 34.70
C ALA A 51 -19.25 -0.37 34.25
N TYR A 52 -18.82 -1.57 34.48
CA TYR A 52 -17.59 -2.13 33.92
C TYR A 52 -17.99 -2.98 32.72
N THR A 53 -17.57 -2.56 31.51
CA THR A 53 -17.85 -3.31 30.30
C THR A 53 -16.56 -3.88 29.74
N LEU A 54 -16.53 -5.19 29.57
CA LEU A 54 -15.47 -5.92 28.89
C LEU A 54 -15.97 -6.26 27.50
N SER A 55 -15.21 -5.88 26.47
CA SER A 55 -15.48 -6.30 25.11
C SER A 55 -14.25 -6.96 24.53
N ASP A 56 -14.42 -8.19 24.08
CA ASP A 56 -13.40 -8.96 23.38
C ASP A 56 -13.72 -8.97 21.88
N ASN A 57 -12.79 -8.51 21.08
CA ASN A 57 -12.90 -8.50 19.63
C ASN A 57 -11.83 -9.41 19.04
N ASN A 58 -12.24 -10.44 18.32
CA ASN A 58 -11.33 -11.31 17.60
C ASN A 58 -11.66 -11.27 16.12
N TYR A 59 -10.64 -10.92 15.31
CA TYR A 59 -10.71 -10.85 13.85
C TYR A 59 -9.67 -11.79 13.26
N ILE A 60 -10.13 -12.78 12.51
CA ILE A 60 -9.27 -13.72 11.82
C ILE A 60 -9.44 -13.53 10.32
N ALA A 61 -8.37 -13.18 9.63
CA ALA A 61 -8.35 -13.06 8.19
C ALA A 61 -7.32 -14.03 7.62
N ARG A 62 -7.74 -14.87 6.68
CA ARG A 62 -6.87 -15.83 6.00
C ARG A 62 -6.95 -15.66 4.52
N GLN A 63 -5.81 -15.87 3.87
CA GLN A 63 -5.70 -15.90 2.42
C GLN A 63 -4.76 -17.02 2.04
N TYR A 64 -5.19 -17.88 1.11
CA TYR A 64 -4.35 -18.92 0.56
C TYR A 64 -4.67 -19.16 -0.90
N GLY A 65 -3.72 -19.67 -1.64
CA GLY A 65 -3.89 -19.90 -3.05
C GLY A 65 -2.63 -20.36 -3.75
N PHE A 66 -2.72 -20.35 -5.06
CA PHE A 66 -1.62 -20.68 -5.95
C PHE A 66 -1.55 -19.68 -7.11
N ASP A 67 -0.37 -19.54 -7.67
CA ASP A 67 -0.10 -18.81 -8.91
C ASP A 67 0.88 -19.67 -9.73
N VAL A 68 0.56 -19.94 -10.97
CA VAL A 68 1.43 -20.69 -11.89
C VAL A 68 1.55 -19.88 -13.16
N GLN A 69 2.79 -19.64 -13.58
CA GLN A 69 3.09 -18.91 -14.80
C GLN A 69 4.20 -19.56 -15.58
N HIS A 70 4.18 -19.35 -16.90
CA HIS A 70 5.21 -19.78 -17.82
C HIS A 70 5.60 -18.62 -18.72
N GLU A 71 6.89 -18.53 -19.03
CA GLU A 71 7.46 -17.55 -19.94
C GLU A 71 7.96 -18.25 -21.20
N TRP A 72 7.59 -17.72 -22.36
CA TRP A 72 8.07 -18.14 -23.66
C TRP A 72 8.89 -17.04 -24.29
N ASP A 73 10.10 -17.37 -24.71
CA ASP A 73 10.98 -16.48 -25.45
C ASP A 73 10.79 -16.65 -26.94
N PHE A 74 10.76 -15.54 -27.66
CA PHE A 74 10.63 -15.49 -29.11
C PHE A 74 11.73 -14.62 -29.73
N ARG A 75 11.99 -14.85 -31.01
CA ARG A 75 12.96 -14.07 -31.80
C ARG A 75 14.35 -13.96 -31.15
N GLY A 76 14.83 -15.04 -30.50
CA GLY A 76 16.13 -15.06 -29.85
C GLY A 76 16.17 -14.18 -28.59
N GLY A 77 15.13 -14.18 -27.77
CA GLY A 77 15.02 -13.42 -26.53
C GLY A 77 14.71 -11.92 -26.69
N LYS A 78 14.35 -11.49 -27.90
CA LYS A 78 13.90 -10.09 -28.14
C LYS A 78 12.49 -9.85 -27.67
N ASP A 79 11.65 -10.88 -27.76
CA ASP A 79 10.27 -10.83 -27.31
C ASP A 79 10.03 -11.93 -26.29
N TYR A 80 9.11 -11.67 -25.39
CA TYR A 80 8.66 -12.71 -24.47
C TYR A 80 7.15 -12.62 -24.23
N PHE A 81 6.54 -13.74 -23.96
CA PHE A 81 5.16 -13.87 -23.53
C PHE A 81 5.09 -14.61 -22.23
N ILE A 82 4.50 -14.00 -21.23
CA ILE A 82 4.20 -14.62 -19.93
C ILE A 82 2.71 -14.87 -19.89
N ALA A 83 2.29 -16.08 -19.58
CA ALA A 83 0.91 -16.37 -19.24
C ALA A 83 0.83 -17.16 -17.94
N GLY A 84 -0.24 -16.94 -17.19
CA GLY A 84 -0.42 -17.60 -15.91
C GLY A 84 -1.86 -17.68 -15.47
N VAL A 85 -2.05 -18.52 -14.45
CA VAL A 85 -3.32 -18.73 -13.76
C VAL A 85 -3.14 -18.57 -12.26
N LEU A 86 -4.12 -17.93 -11.62
CA LEU A 86 -4.14 -17.71 -10.18
C LEU A 86 -5.47 -18.22 -9.61
N GLY A 87 -5.38 -19.00 -8.53
CA GLY A 87 -6.51 -19.36 -7.70
C GLY A 87 -6.28 -18.91 -6.27
N LYS A 88 -7.25 -18.20 -5.69
CA LYS A 88 -7.10 -17.62 -4.35
C LYS A 88 -8.40 -17.71 -3.57
N ARG A 89 -8.31 -18.07 -2.29
CA ARG A 89 -9.41 -17.99 -1.34
C ARG A 89 -9.05 -17.03 -0.19
N GLU A 90 -9.98 -16.14 0.11
CA GLU A 90 -9.94 -15.20 1.23
C GLU A 90 -11.08 -15.53 2.18
N THR A 91 -10.81 -15.60 3.47
CA THR A 91 -11.82 -15.79 4.52
C THR A 91 -11.68 -14.70 5.58
N TYR A 92 -12.79 -14.33 6.16
CA TYR A 92 -12.83 -13.40 7.28
C TYR A 92 -13.79 -13.91 8.34
N ARG A 93 -13.34 -13.98 9.58
CA ARG A 93 -14.14 -14.40 10.72
C ARG A 93 -14.01 -13.39 11.83
N THR A 94 -15.11 -13.07 12.48
CA THR A 94 -15.11 -12.31 13.72
C THR A 94 -15.97 -13.04 14.75
N THR A 95 -15.51 -13.08 16.00
CA THR A 95 -16.17 -13.78 17.11
C THR A 95 -16.94 -12.82 18.01
N SER A 96 -16.84 -11.51 17.79
CA SER A 96 -17.42 -10.50 18.68
C SER A 96 -17.99 -9.31 17.93
N GLY A 97 -18.91 -8.64 18.56
CA GLY A 97 -19.59 -7.47 18.04
C GLY A 97 -20.79 -7.78 17.13
N PRO A 98 -21.32 -6.79 16.44
CA PRO A 98 -22.48 -6.95 15.58
C PRO A 98 -22.15 -7.69 14.26
N TYR A 99 -20.95 -8.22 14.12
CA TYR A 99 -20.47 -8.90 12.94
C TYR A 99 -20.44 -10.40 13.20
N TYR A 100 -21.40 -11.13 12.66
CA TYR A 100 -21.36 -12.57 12.66
C TYR A 100 -21.27 -13.09 11.26
N GLY A 101 -20.46 -14.11 11.06
CA GLY A 101 -20.33 -14.77 9.79
C GLY A 101 -18.88 -15.18 9.52
N ASN A 102 -18.75 -16.09 8.58
CA ASN A 102 -17.47 -16.54 8.08
C ASN A 102 -17.47 -16.35 6.55
N PRO A 103 -17.57 -15.10 6.07
CA PRO A 103 -17.60 -14.85 4.64
C PRO A 103 -16.30 -15.28 4.00
N HIS A 104 -16.41 -15.82 2.80
CA HIS A 104 -15.25 -16.19 2.00
C HIS A 104 -15.44 -15.71 0.55
N ARG A 105 -14.33 -15.46 -0.10
CA ARG A 105 -14.24 -15.08 -1.50
C ARG A 105 -13.29 -16.00 -2.20
N ASN A 106 -13.71 -16.54 -3.34
CA ASN A 106 -12.83 -17.27 -4.23
C ASN A 106 -12.56 -16.41 -5.46
N SER A 107 -11.31 -16.27 -5.84
CA SER A 107 -10.89 -15.49 -7.00
C SER A 107 -10.06 -16.37 -7.92
N TYR A 108 -10.46 -16.43 -9.18
CA TYR A 108 -9.74 -17.14 -10.23
C TYR A 108 -9.34 -16.12 -11.29
N ALA A 109 -8.13 -16.20 -11.77
CA ALA A 109 -7.68 -15.32 -12.83
C ALA A 109 -6.83 -16.06 -13.84
N VAL A 110 -6.97 -15.64 -15.09
CA VAL A 110 -6.03 -15.91 -16.17
C VAL A 110 -5.45 -14.60 -16.63
N TYR A 111 -4.15 -14.57 -16.87
CA TYR A 111 -3.47 -13.37 -17.30
C TYR A 111 -2.37 -13.67 -18.31
N GLY A 112 -2.04 -12.67 -19.10
CA GLY A 112 -0.90 -12.73 -20.01
C GLY A 112 -0.29 -11.35 -20.21
N THR A 113 1.01 -11.35 -20.48
CA THR A 113 1.79 -10.16 -20.80
C THR A 113 2.70 -10.48 -21.96
N TYR A 114 2.63 -9.68 -23.02
CA TYR A 114 3.47 -9.80 -24.19
C TYR A 114 4.38 -8.58 -24.35
N SER A 115 5.67 -8.82 -24.31
CA SER A 115 6.69 -7.83 -24.59
C SER A 115 7.18 -8.01 -26.02
N TYR A 116 7.03 -6.98 -26.82
CA TYR A 116 7.39 -6.96 -28.25
C TYR A 116 8.40 -5.86 -28.53
N GLN A 117 9.61 -6.25 -28.94
CA GLN A 117 10.61 -5.31 -29.42
C GLN A 117 10.31 -4.94 -30.88
N ILE A 118 9.67 -3.79 -31.07
CA ILE A 118 9.32 -3.26 -32.40
C ILE A 118 10.58 -3.02 -33.23
N ASN A 119 11.60 -2.41 -32.61
CA ASN A 119 12.94 -2.20 -33.15
C ASN A 119 13.91 -1.98 -31.96
N PRO A 120 15.24 -1.80 -32.21
CA PRO A 120 16.22 -1.61 -31.14
C PRO A 120 15.96 -0.45 -30.17
N LYS A 121 15.12 0.51 -30.56
CA LYS A 121 14.78 1.68 -29.75
C LYS A 121 13.39 1.62 -29.12
N TRP A 122 12.48 0.82 -29.64
CA TRP A 122 11.09 0.78 -29.21
C TRP A 122 10.68 -0.61 -28.74
N THR A 123 10.12 -0.67 -27.55
CA THR A 123 9.51 -1.88 -26.97
C THR A 123 8.11 -1.57 -26.50
N SER A 124 7.13 -2.38 -26.87
CA SER A 124 5.78 -2.32 -26.34
C SER A 124 5.51 -3.50 -25.42
N ILE A 125 4.74 -3.28 -24.36
CA ILE A 125 4.30 -4.32 -23.45
C ILE A 125 2.78 -4.23 -23.35
N LEU A 126 2.11 -5.35 -23.67
CA LEU A 126 0.66 -5.49 -23.59
C LEU A 126 0.32 -6.51 -22.51
N GLY A 127 -0.45 -6.11 -21.53
CA GLY A 127 -0.94 -6.99 -20.47
C GLY A 127 -2.45 -7.07 -20.47
N LEU A 128 -2.98 -8.27 -20.20
CA LEU A 128 -4.40 -8.50 -20.00
C LEU A 128 -4.60 -9.50 -18.88
N ARG A 129 -5.49 -9.17 -17.94
CA ARG A 129 -5.94 -10.09 -16.91
C ARG A 129 -7.46 -10.13 -16.89
N TYR A 130 -8.00 -11.36 -16.89
CA TYR A 130 -9.39 -11.64 -16.61
C TYR A 130 -9.49 -12.27 -15.22
N SER A 131 -10.42 -11.81 -14.40
CA SER A 131 -10.68 -12.36 -13.07
C SER A 131 -12.17 -12.66 -12.89
N ASP A 132 -12.49 -13.89 -12.47
CA ASP A 132 -13.82 -14.30 -12.01
C ASP A 132 -13.78 -14.43 -10.49
N ILE A 133 -14.56 -13.60 -9.81
CA ILE A 133 -14.54 -13.46 -8.36
C ILE A 133 -15.89 -13.90 -7.82
N LYS A 134 -15.90 -15.01 -7.12
CA LYS A 134 -17.07 -15.52 -6.39
C LYS A 134 -17.10 -14.87 -5.02
N ASP A 135 -17.83 -13.79 -4.93
CA ASP A 135 -17.99 -13.00 -3.71
C ASP A 135 -19.27 -13.42 -2.98
N PRO A 136 -19.27 -13.44 -1.64
CA PRO A 136 -20.44 -13.88 -0.87
C PRO A 136 -21.70 -13.03 -1.10
N VAL A 137 -21.54 -11.84 -1.66
CA VAL A 137 -22.66 -10.94 -1.94
C VAL A 137 -23.01 -10.90 -3.42
N LYS A 138 -22.03 -10.61 -4.27
CA LYS A 138 -22.23 -10.52 -5.70
C LYS A 138 -20.98 -10.90 -6.46
N ASN A 139 -21.08 -11.92 -7.28
CA ASN A 139 -19.99 -12.30 -8.18
C ASN A 139 -19.60 -11.14 -9.09
N GLN A 140 -18.29 -10.98 -9.30
CA GLN A 140 -17.70 -9.95 -10.14
C GLN A 140 -16.82 -10.58 -11.21
N ARG A 141 -16.87 -10.00 -12.40
CA ARG A 141 -15.96 -10.34 -13.50
C ARG A 141 -15.23 -9.06 -13.89
N VAL A 142 -13.92 -9.12 -13.89
CA VAL A 142 -13.10 -7.93 -14.10
C VAL A 142 -12.05 -8.18 -15.15
N VAL A 143 -11.98 -7.28 -16.12
CA VAL A 143 -10.92 -7.24 -17.14
C VAL A 143 -9.99 -6.06 -16.85
N ILE A 144 -8.70 -6.34 -16.83
CA ILE A 144 -7.65 -5.39 -16.47
C ILE A 144 -6.63 -5.34 -17.60
N PRO A 145 -6.79 -4.42 -18.54
CA PRO A 145 -5.78 -4.15 -19.58
C PRO A 145 -4.66 -3.27 -19.04
N GLN A 146 -3.46 -3.50 -19.58
CA GLN A 146 -2.28 -2.68 -19.37
C GLN A 146 -1.55 -2.51 -20.68
N PHE A 147 -1.03 -1.31 -20.92
CA PHE A 147 -0.17 -0.98 -22.05
C PHE A 147 1.01 -0.17 -21.59
N GLN A 148 2.20 -0.53 -22.04
CA GLN A 148 3.41 0.27 -21.87
C GLN A 148 4.11 0.38 -23.23
N LEU A 149 4.60 1.58 -23.52
CA LEU A 149 5.49 1.84 -24.64
C LEU A 149 6.76 2.48 -24.11
N GLN A 150 7.89 1.87 -24.39
CA GLN A 150 9.21 2.35 -24.01
C GLN A 150 10.00 2.77 -25.24
N HIS A 151 10.62 3.94 -25.18
CA HIS A 151 11.56 4.45 -26.16
C HIS A 151 12.95 4.58 -25.56
N ARG A 152 13.91 3.86 -26.09
CA ARG A 152 15.33 4.01 -25.78
C ARG A 152 15.92 5.13 -26.62
N ILE A 153 16.22 6.27 -26.00
CA ILE A 153 16.82 7.43 -26.66
C ILE A 153 18.27 7.11 -27.03
N ASN A 154 19.02 6.61 -26.05
CA ASN A 154 20.41 6.14 -26.18
C ASN A 154 20.70 5.03 -25.16
N LYS A 155 21.98 4.67 -24.93
CA LYS A 155 22.37 3.61 -23.99
C LYS A 155 22.03 3.94 -22.53
N GLU A 156 21.95 5.20 -22.19
CA GLU A 156 21.80 5.72 -20.83
C GLU A 156 20.38 6.24 -20.56
N SER A 157 19.61 6.60 -21.61
CA SER A 157 18.35 7.32 -21.46
C SER A 157 17.20 6.60 -22.13
N SER A 158 16.07 6.58 -21.44
CA SER A 158 14.80 6.07 -21.97
C SER A 158 13.60 6.89 -21.49
N MET A 159 12.56 6.89 -22.30
CA MET A 159 11.23 7.40 -21.95
C MET A 159 10.21 6.26 -21.99
N TYR A 160 9.14 6.39 -21.23
CA TYR A 160 8.04 5.42 -21.28
C TYR A 160 6.70 6.09 -21.03
N ILE A 161 5.67 5.50 -21.63
CA ILE A 161 4.26 5.76 -21.30
C ILE A 161 3.70 4.46 -20.75
N ASN A 162 2.97 4.56 -19.65
CA ASN A 162 2.26 3.42 -19.04
C ASN A 162 0.79 3.79 -18.83
N VAL A 163 -0.11 2.94 -19.30
CA VAL A 163 -1.56 3.09 -19.14
C VAL A 163 -2.10 1.76 -18.63
N GLY A 164 -2.77 1.78 -17.49
CA GLY A 164 -3.30 0.56 -16.89
C GLY A 164 -4.59 0.77 -16.13
N LYS A 165 -5.47 -0.22 -16.20
CA LYS A 165 -6.65 -0.29 -15.34
C LYS A 165 -6.30 -0.98 -14.04
N ALA A 166 -6.87 -0.51 -12.93
CA ALA A 166 -6.78 -1.17 -11.63
C ALA A 166 -8.17 -1.31 -11.00
N PHE A 167 -8.32 -2.28 -10.12
CA PHE A 167 -9.53 -2.44 -9.32
C PHE A 167 -9.22 -2.90 -7.90
N ARG A 168 -10.15 -2.62 -6.99
CA ARG A 168 -10.10 -3.08 -5.61
C ARG A 168 -11.47 -3.60 -5.18
N MET A 169 -11.54 -4.84 -4.73
CA MET A 169 -12.74 -5.41 -4.14
C MET A 169 -13.02 -4.79 -2.76
N PRO A 170 -14.29 -4.70 -2.33
CA PRO A 170 -14.63 -4.39 -0.95
C PRO A 170 -13.97 -5.40 0.00
N ASN A 171 -13.58 -4.96 1.19
CA ASN A 171 -13.08 -5.89 2.21
C ASN A 171 -14.20 -6.86 2.62
N LEU A 172 -13.86 -8.10 2.94
CA LEU A 172 -14.86 -9.07 3.44
C LEU A 172 -15.54 -8.57 4.71
N SER A 173 -14.84 -7.80 5.56
CA SER A 173 -15.41 -7.15 6.74
C SER A 173 -16.50 -6.13 6.41
N ASP A 174 -16.49 -5.53 5.23
CA ASP A 174 -17.51 -4.56 4.80
C ASP A 174 -18.76 -5.24 4.27
N THR A 175 -18.69 -6.54 3.97
CA THR A 175 -19.77 -7.31 3.33
C THR A 175 -20.81 -7.83 4.31
N PHE A 176 -20.46 -7.97 5.60
CA PHE A 176 -21.36 -8.52 6.63
C PHE A 176 -21.33 -7.68 7.89
N LYS A 177 -22.44 -7.01 8.18
CA LYS A 177 -22.64 -6.30 9.45
C LYS A 177 -23.97 -6.75 10.04
N LYS A 178 -23.95 -7.23 11.30
CA LYS A 178 -25.20 -7.48 12.03
C LYS A 178 -25.76 -6.15 12.53
N ILE A 179 -27.00 -5.87 12.20
CA ILE A 179 -27.75 -4.72 12.71
C ILE A 179 -28.95 -5.29 13.46
N ASN A 180 -29.09 -4.98 14.76
CA ASN A 180 -30.22 -5.31 15.63
C ASN A 180 -31.08 -6.52 15.22
N LYS A 181 -31.02 -7.63 15.94
CA LYS A 181 -31.85 -8.83 15.76
C LYS A 181 -31.88 -9.49 14.36
N GLY A 182 -31.06 -9.07 13.41
CA GLY A 182 -30.98 -9.67 12.06
C GLY A 182 -29.65 -9.39 11.40
N TYR A 183 -29.35 -10.14 10.34
CA TYR A 183 -28.23 -9.82 9.46
C TYR A 183 -28.70 -8.77 8.46
N ALA A 184 -28.31 -7.55 8.65
CA ALA A 184 -28.42 -6.59 7.59
C ALA A 184 -27.03 -6.32 7.06
N SER A 185 -26.73 -6.88 5.94
CA SER A 185 -25.72 -6.33 5.09
C SER A 185 -26.27 -5.11 4.40
N VAL A 186 -26.49 -4.04 5.10
CA VAL A 186 -27.09 -2.85 4.53
C VAL A 186 -26.14 -2.19 3.52
N SER A 187 -24.85 -2.34 3.70
CA SER A 187 -23.86 -1.71 2.83
C SER A 187 -23.13 -2.65 1.90
N GLY A 188 -23.02 -3.93 2.25
CA GLY A 188 -22.19 -4.86 1.50
C GLY A 188 -22.86 -5.47 0.26
N ARG A 189 -24.18 -5.59 0.24
CA ARG A 189 -24.89 -6.31 -0.82
C ARG A 189 -24.78 -5.71 -2.21
N ASN A 190 -24.51 -4.42 -2.32
CA ASN A 190 -24.47 -3.73 -3.61
C ASN A 190 -23.12 -3.06 -3.88
N LEU A 191 -22.09 -3.32 -3.05
CA LEU A 191 -20.79 -2.72 -3.29
C LEU A 191 -20.17 -3.32 -4.56
N LYS A 192 -19.83 -2.43 -5.49
CA LYS A 192 -19.06 -2.72 -6.69
C LYS A 192 -17.58 -2.56 -6.37
N PRO A 193 -16.68 -3.20 -7.10
CA PRO A 193 -15.26 -2.87 -7.02
C PRO A 193 -15.03 -1.37 -7.28
N GLU A 194 -14.06 -0.79 -6.57
CA GLU A 194 -13.45 0.45 -7.02
C GLU A 194 -12.63 0.13 -8.26
N GLU A 195 -12.74 0.93 -9.28
CA GLU A 195 -11.97 0.75 -10.50
C GLU A 195 -11.54 2.10 -11.09
N GLY A 196 -10.43 2.11 -11.76
CA GLY A 196 -9.91 3.31 -12.37
C GLY A 196 -8.76 3.06 -13.30
N TRP A 197 -8.30 4.14 -13.88
CA TRP A 197 -7.17 4.17 -14.80
C TRP A 197 -6.02 4.96 -14.20
N ASN A 198 -4.82 4.45 -14.45
CA ASN A 198 -3.57 5.13 -14.18
C ASN A 198 -2.86 5.40 -15.51
N TYR A 199 -2.38 6.62 -15.67
CA TYR A 199 -1.60 7.09 -16.80
C TYR A 199 -0.28 7.64 -16.26
N GLU A 200 0.83 7.22 -16.81
CA GLU A 200 2.16 7.67 -16.41
C GLU A 200 3.02 7.92 -17.63
N LEU A 201 3.74 9.04 -17.62
CA LEU A 201 4.81 9.36 -18.56
C LEU A 201 6.09 9.52 -17.74
N GLY A 202 7.12 8.78 -18.09
CA GLY A 202 8.37 8.81 -17.36
C GLY A 202 9.60 8.93 -18.24
N TYR A 203 10.64 9.49 -17.64
CA TYR A 203 12.00 9.57 -18.20
C TYR A 203 12.98 8.98 -17.20
N LYS A 204 13.93 8.19 -17.69
CA LYS A 204 15.05 7.62 -16.94
C LYS A 204 16.35 7.92 -17.64
N HIS A 205 17.34 8.32 -16.85
CA HIS A 205 18.72 8.46 -17.30
C HIS A 205 19.63 7.82 -16.25
N ILE A 206 20.46 6.88 -16.66
CA ILE A 206 21.35 6.13 -15.76
C ILE A 206 22.73 6.03 -16.40
N THR A 207 23.71 6.60 -15.75
CA THR A 207 25.13 6.46 -16.06
C THR A 207 25.84 5.73 -14.93
N ASN A 208 27.15 5.55 -15.04
CA ASN A 208 27.97 5.00 -13.96
C ASN A 208 28.01 5.90 -12.70
N LYS A 209 27.79 7.21 -12.87
CA LYS A 209 27.87 8.21 -11.78
C LYS A 209 26.51 8.77 -11.37
N ASP A 210 25.63 9.01 -12.35
CA ASP A 210 24.37 9.73 -12.13
C ASP A 210 23.16 8.88 -12.52
N SER A 211 22.08 9.07 -11.80
CA SER A 211 20.78 8.50 -12.14
C SER A 211 19.66 9.53 -11.96
N TRP A 212 18.82 9.66 -12.96
CA TRP A 212 17.64 10.52 -12.96
C TRP A 212 16.40 9.68 -13.25
N LYS A 213 15.35 9.94 -12.50
CA LYS A 213 14.02 9.43 -12.79
C LYS A 213 13.04 10.57 -12.60
N VAL A 214 12.25 10.87 -13.63
CA VAL A 214 11.16 11.84 -13.56
C VAL A 214 9.92 11.15 -14.10
N ALA A 215 8.80 11.26 -13.39
CA ALA A 215 7.52 10.72 -13.84
C ALA A 215 6.39 11.70 -13.54
N ALA A 216 5.53 11.91 -14.51
CA ALA A 216 4.25 12.60 -14.35
C ALA A 216 3.14 11.57 -14.43
N PHE A 217 2.12 11.67 -13.57
CA PHE A 217 1.05 10.69 -13.51
C PHE A 217 -0.33 11.34 -13.32
N TYR A 218 -1.34 10.64 -13.80
CA TYR A 218 -2.74 10.95 -13.59
C TYR A 218 -3.51 9.68 -13.24
N MET A 219 -4.28 9.72 -12.17
CA MET A 219 -5.15 8.63 -11.71
C MET A 219 -6.59 9.13 -11.62
N ASP A 220 -7.53 8.33 -12.10
CA ASP A 220 -8.98 8.58 -11.97
C ASP A 220 -9.70 7.29 -11.61
N PHE A 221 -10.19 7.23 -10.37
CA PHE A 221 -10.90 6.08 -9.81
C PHE A 221 -12.35 6.44 -9.54
N LYS A 222 -13.26 5.58 -9.93
CA LYS A 222 -14.71 5.64 -9.67
C LYS A 222 -15.15 4.54 -8.72
N ASN A 223 -16.37 4.65 -8.24
CA ASN A 223 -16.96 3.75 -7.24
C ASN A 223 -16.16 3.75 -5.93
N PHE A 224 -15.44 4.83 -5.63
CA PHE A 224 -14.64 4.95 -4.41
C PHE A 224 -15.50 4.70 -3.18
N PHE A 225 -15.01 3.94 -2.21
CA PHE A 225 -15.75 3.61 -1.01
C PHE A 225 -15.83 4.80 -0.07
N SER A 226 -17.04 5.19 0.27
CA SER A 226 -17.36 6.27 1.21
C SER A 226 -18.20 5.75 2.37
N TRP A 227 -18.22 6.48 3.47
CA TRP A 227 -19.11 6.23 4.59
C TRP A 227 -20.32 7.18 4.51
N LYS A 228 -21.52 6.64 4.70
CA LYS A 228 -22.78 7.39 4.70
C LYS A 228 -23.62 6.95 5.88
N PRO A 229 -24.36 7.86 6.55
CA PRO A 229 -25.39 7.47 7.50
C PRO A 229 -26.38 6.49 6.85
N ASP A 230 -26.85 5.51 7.62
CA ASP A 230 -27.95 4.64 7.21
C ASP A 230 -29.26 5.44 7.12
N SER A 231 -30.34 4.80 6.63
CA SER A 231 -31.66 5.43 6.50
C SER A 231 -32.23 5.97 7.81
N ASN A 232 -31.75 5.48 8.94
CA ASN A 232 -32.21 5.88 10.27
C ASN A 232 -31.26 6.88 10.95
N GLY A 233 -30.14 7.24 10.30
CA GLY A 233 -29.12 8.15 10.82
C GLY A 233 -28.33 7.64 12.03
N LYS A 234 -28.60 6.41 12.49
CA LYS A 234 -28.00 5.84 13.71
C LYS A 234 -26.69 5.14 13.49
N ASN A 235 -26.42 4.68 12.28
CA ASN A 235 -25.19 3.96 11.93
C ASN A 235 -24.60 4.53 10.65
N THR A 236 -23.31 4.26 10.42
CA THR A 236 -22.65 4.55 9.14
C THR A 236 -22.52 3.26 8.34
N ILE A 237 -22.86 3.34 7.07
CA ILE A 237 -22.73 2.24 6.11
C ILE A 237 -21.72 2.60 5.03
N ARG A 238 -21.06 1.59 4.50
CA ARG A 238 -20.15 1.75 3.36
C ARG A 238 -20.93 1.74 2.07
N VAL A 239 -20.64 2.67 1.19
CA VAL A 239 -21.31 2.84 -0.11
C VAL A 239 -20.29 3.11 -1.20
N ASN A 240 -20.62 2.74 -2.45
CA ASN A 240 -19.90 3.23 -3.62
C ASN A 240 -20.45 4.56 -4.08
N GLY A 241 -19.69 5.30 -4.86
CA GLY A 241 -20.15 6.47 -5.58
C GLY A 241 -19.24 7.68 -5.41
N GLY A 242 -18.22 7.52 -4.57
CA GLY A 242 -17.14 8.48 -4.52
C GLY A 242 -16.29 8.41 -5.79
N ARG A 243 -15.49 9.45 -5.99
CA ARG A 243 -14.47 9.53 -7.04
C ARG A 243 -13.16 10.00 -6.44
N TYR A 244 -12.07 9.41 -6.88
CA TYR A 244 -10.73 9.81 -6.50
C TYR A 244 -9.94 10.17 -7.73
N ARG A 245 -9.25 11.29 -7.69
CA ARG A 245 -8.31 11.74 -8.72
C ARG A 245 -7.00 12.14 -8.09
N ASN A 246 -5.93 11.85 -8.78
CA ASN A 246 -4.62 12.33 -8.40
C ASN A 246 -3.83 12.69 -9.65
N VAL A 247 -3.27 13.88 -9.68
CA VAL A 247 -2.30 14.31 -10.68
C VAL A 247 -1.04 14.73 -9.95
N GLY A 248 0.11 14.30 -10.47
CA GLY A 248 1.36 14.63 -9.83
C GLY A 248 2.58 14.45 -10.70
N ILE A 249 3.71 14.85 -10.15
CA ILE A 249 5.05 14.69 -10.71
C ILE A 249 5.99 14.25 -9.61
N GLU A 250 6.86 13.31 -9.93
CA GLU A 250 7.92 12.81 -9.06
C GLU A 250 9.26 12.93 -9.78
N ALA A 251 10.27 13.37 -9.04
CA ALA A 251 11.64 13.44 -9.54
C ALA A 251 12.58 12.83 -8.49
N GLN A 252 13.52 12.03 -8.94
CA GLN A 252 14.58 11.44 -8.11
C GLN A 252 15.90 11.59 -8.83
N TYR A 253 16.92 12.03 -8.09
CA TYR A 253 18.29 12.11 -8.52
C TYR A 253 19.18 11.33 -7.57
N GLY A 254 20.10 10.55 -8.10
CA GLY A 254 21.15 9.88 -7.37
C GLY A 254 22.51 10.13 -8.01
N ARG A 255 23.53 10.34 -7.20
CA ARG A 255 24.92 10.54 -7.65
C ARG A 255 25.90 9.79 -6.79
N LYS A 256 26.80 9.06 -7.42
CA LYS A 256 28.03 8.57 -6.78
C LYS A 256 29.02 9.73 -6.68
N LEU A 257 29.26 10.20 -5.46
CA LEU A 257 30.24 11.26 -5.19
C LEU A 257 31.65 10.71 -5.20
N THR A 258 31.80 9.48 -4.67
CA THR A 258 33.02 8.66 -4.74
C THR A 258 32.60 7.20 -4.94
N ASP A 259 33.55 6.26 -5.02
CA ASP A 259 33.26 4.82 -5.11
C ASP A 259 32.49 4.29 -3.89
N HIS A 260 32.65 4.95 -2.77
CA HIS A 260 32.00 4.58 -1.49
C HIS A 260 30.86 5.50 -1.06
N LEU A 261 30.74 6.68 -1.64
CA LEU A 261 29.77 7.71 -1.19
C LEU A 261 28.73 8.00 -2.26
N LYS A 262 27.46 7.83 -1.91
CA LYS A 262 26.31 8.10 -2.77
C LYS A 262 25.38 9.11 -2.13
N MET A 263 24.93 10.07 -2.91
CA MET A 263 23.88 11.02 -2.56
C MET A 263 22.58 10.67 -3.32
N THR A 264 21.45 10.86 -2.66
CA THR A 264 20.11 10.77 -3.28
C THR A 264 19.28 11.97 -2.88
N VAL A 265 18.52 12.52 -3.83
CA VAL A 265 17.55 13.60 -3.59
C VAL A 265 16.28 13.25 -4.34
N GLY A 266 15.13 13.48 -3.73
CA GLY A 266 13.83 13.26 -4.34
C GLY A 266 12.87 14.39 -4.00
N ALA A 267 11.95 14.65 -4.93
CA ALA A 267 10.85 15.57 -4.74
C ALA A 267 9.60 14.97 -5.40
N SER A 268 8.47 15.05 -4.73
CA SER A 268 7.19 14.70 -5.33
C SER A 268 6.15 15.76 -5.01
N TYR A 269 5.38 16.10 -6.03
CA TYR A 269 4.18 16.90 -5.89
C TYR A 269 2.98 16.09 -6.37
N SER A 270 1.94 16.00 -5.56
CA SER A 270 0.69 15.36 -5.94
C SER A 270 -0.50 16.17 -5.47
N ASN A 271 -1.59 16.15 -6.24
CA ASN A 271 -2.82 16.84 -5.93
C ASN A 271 -4.00 15.84 -5.83
N PRO A 272 -3.94 14.92 -4.85
CA PRO A 272 -4.99 13.94 -4.65
C PRO A 272 -6.25 14.62 -4.15
N LYS A 273 -7.36 14.36 -4.83
CA LYS A 273 -8.69 14.88 -4.50
C LYS A 273 -9.68 13.74 -4.42
N GLN A 274 -10.57 13.83 -3.47
CA GLN A 274 -11.67 12.90 -3.27
C GLN A 274 -12.99 13.65 -3.32
N ARG A 275 -13.99 13.06 -3.96
CA ARG A 275 -15.36 13.51 -3.96
C ARG A 275 -16.25 12.39 -3.44
N GLU A 276 -16.99 12.65 -2.38
CA GLU A 276 -17.98 11.73 -1.84
C GLU A 276 -19.23 11.68 -2.73
N ILE A 277 -20.04 10.63 -2.59
CA ILE A 277 -21.21 10.37 -3.45
C ILE A 277 -22.19 11.54 -3.51
N ASP A 278 -22.50 12.15 -2.37
CA ASP A 278 -23.54 13.18 -2.25
C ASP A 278 -22.94 14.60 -2.27
N LYS A 279 -21.67 14.74 -2.71
CA LYS A 279 -20.98 16.05 -2.75
C LYS A 279 -20.60 16.43 -4.16
N THR A 280 -20.79 17.71 -4.47
CA THR A 280 -20.39 18.30 -5.75
C THR A 280 -18.96 18.81 -5.75
N TYR A 281 -18.39 19.05 -4.57
CA TYR A 281 -17.04 19.60 -4.40
C TYR A 281 -16.00 18.51 -4.12
N TRP A 282 -14.76 18.82 -4.50
CA TRP A 282 -13.61 17.97 -4.27
C TRP A 282 -12.87 18.39 -3.00
N LYS A 283 -12.55 17.42 -2.15
CA LYS A 283 -11.70 17.60 -0.97
C LYS A 283 -10.28 17.14 -1.27
N GLN A 284 -9.30 17.81 -0.69
CA GLN A 284 -7.92 17.34 -0.65
C GLN A 284 -7.84 16.05 0.16
N ALA A 285 -7.13 15.02 -0.34
CA ALA A 285 -7.07 13.71 0.32
C ALA A 285 -5.77 13.47 1.10
N ASN A 286 -4.61 13.78 0.53
CA ASN A 286 -3.29 13.43 1.09
C ASN A 286 -2.31 14.61 1.01
N PRO A 287 -1.08 14.48 1.55
CA PRO A 287 -0.03 15.47 1.40
C PRO A 287 0.27 15.79 -0.07
N LYS A 288 0.53 17.07 -0.35
CA LYS A 288 0.78 17.55 -1.70
C LYS A 288 2.26 17.59 -2.08
N LEU A 289 3.15 17.76 -1.13
CA LEU A 289 4.56 18.00 -1.41
C LEU A 289 5.43 17.23 -0.43
N GLN A 290 6.38 16.49 -0.97
CA GLN A 290 7.35 15.73 -0.20
C GLN A 290 8.74 15.92 -0.81
N PHE A 291 9.75 16.06 0.06
CA PHE A 291 11.16 16.06 -0.29
C PHE A 291 11.87 14.96 0.50
N THR A 292 12.79 14.29 -0.14
CA THR A 292 13.67 13.30 0.47
C THR A 292 15.11 13.61 0.14
N GLY A 293 16.01 13.38 1.07
CA GLY A 293 17.44 13.52 0.84
C GLY A 293 18.20 12.46 1.63
N GLY A 294 19.31 11.97 1.10
CA GLY A 294 20.13 11.00 1.79
C GLY A 294 21.57 11.00 1.27
N ILE A 295 22.48 10.70 2.19
CA ILE A 295 23.89 10.42 1.89
C ILE A 295 24.22 9.07 2.51
N HIS A 296 24.83 8.19 1.72
CA HIS A 296 25.14 6.82 2.12
C HIS A 296 26.58 6.51 1.76
N TYR A 297 27.33 6.07 2.75
CA TYR A 297 28.68 5.53 2.63
C TYR A 297 28.64 4.01 2.72
N ASN A 298 29.35 3.33 1.84
CA ASN A 298 29.45 1.89 1.82
C ASN A 298 30.87 1.45 1.40
N SER A 299 31.55 0.77 2.29
CA SER A 299 32.83 0.08 2.02
C SER A 299 32.72 -1.39 2.40
N SER A 300 33.80 -2.15 2.25
CA SER A 300 33.84 -3.55 2.70
C SER A 300 33.63 -3.71 4.21
N THR A 301 34.03 -2.70 4.99
CA THR A 301 34.03 -2.76 6.47
C THR A 301 32.96 -1.87 7.10
N TRP A 302 32.74 -0.68 6.56
CA TRP A 302 31.84 0.30 7.13
C TRP A 302 30.66 0.64 6.22
N THR A 303 29.49 0.73 6.82
CA THR A 303 28.33 1.33 6.20
C THR A 303 27.84 2.48 7.08
N ALA A 304 27.54 3.63 6.51
CA ALA A 304 26.97 4.74 7.25
C ALA A 304 26.01 5.52 6.35
N GLY A 305 25.05 6.17 6.93
CA GLY A 305 24.17 7.03 6.15
C GLY A 305 23.25 7.88 6.99
N THR A 306 22.74 8.90 6.35
CA THR A 306 21.71 9.77 6.91
C THR A 306 20.65 10.04 5.87
N SER A 307 19.41 10.18 6.30
CA SER A 307 18.28 10.47 5.43
C SER A 307 17.30 11.43 6.10
N ILE A 308 16.76 12.32 5.31
CA ILE A 308 15.70 13.25 5.72
C ILE A 308 14.48 13.08 4.84
N ASN A 309 13.29 13.09 5.46
CA ASN A 309 12.01 13.13 4.80
C ASN A 309 11.22 14.35 5.30
N PHE A 310 10.86 15.24 4.39
CA PHE A 310 10.08 16.43 4.67
C PHE A 310 8.77 16.38 3.91
N VAL A 311 7.63 16.41 4.63
CA VAL A 311 6.29 16.38 4.03
C VAL A 311 5.50 17.61 4.47
N THR A 312 4.99 18.34 3.51
CA THR A 312 4.25 19.59 3.74
C THR A 312 2.88 19.59 3.07
N LYS A 313 2.07 20.62 3.36
CA LYS A 313 0.68 20.77 2.87
C LYS A 313 -0.21 19.57 3.22
N ARG A 314 0.00 19.05 4.43
CA ARG A 314 -0.72 17.90 4.97
C ARG A 314 -2.10 18.34 5.47
N MET A 315 -3.14 17.58 5.11
CA MET A 315 -4.52 17.88 5.52
C MET A 315 -4.91 17.05 6.73
N LYS A 316 -5.73 17.63 7.61
CA LYS A 316 -6.45 16.89 8.65
C LYS A 316 -7.56 16.06 8.02
N ASN A 317 -7.79 14.87 8.58
CA ASN A 317 -8.74 13.92 7.98
C ASN A 317 -10.21 14.37 8.07
N ARG A 318 -10.60 15.20 9.03
CA ARG A 318 -12.01 15.56 9.27
C ARG A 318 -12.38 17.01 9.02
N ASP A 319 -11.58 17.95 9.47
CA ASP A 319 -12.05 19.35 9.64
C ASP A 319 -11.61 20.29 8.51
N GLY A 320 -10.97 19.74 7.47
CA GLY A 320 -10.42 20.55 6.39
C GLY A 320 -9.22 21.42 6.81
N GLY A 321 -8.75 21.29 8.04
CA GLY A 321 -7.56 21.98 8.55
C GLY A 321 -6.25 21.35 8.04
N THR A 322 -5.12 21.96 8.40
CA THR A 322 -3.79 21.48 8.04
C THR A 322 -3.08 20.87 9.24
N ASN A 323 -2.34 19.78 9.00
CA ASN A 323 -1.39 19.24 9.95
C ASN A 323 -0.06 19.98 9.84
N PRO A 324 0.74 20.03 10.92
CA PRO A 324 2.12 20.52 10.86
C PRO A 324 2.94 19.75 9.84
N ASN A 325 4.00 20.37 9.32
CA ASN A 325 4.95 19.68 8.45
C ASN A 325 5.61 18.53 9.22
N LEU A 326 5.77 17.40 8.53
CA LEU A 326 6.49 16.26 9.05
C LEU A 326 7.95 16.36 8.62
N ILE A 327 8.87 16.21 9.57
CA ILE A 327 10.31 16.13 9.33
C ILE A 327 10.82 14.90 10.08
N ALA A 328 11.25 13.89 9.34
CA ALA A 328 11.89 12.71 9.88
C ALA A 328 13.36 12.70 9.42
N TRP A 329 14.29 12.81 10.35
CA TRP A 329 15.72 12.72 10.10
C TRP A 329 16.26 11.49 10.82
N ASN A 330 16.89 10.60 10.06
CA ASN A 330 17.42 9.33 10.55
C ASN A 330 18.87 9.15 10.13
N ALA A 331 19.64 8.39 10.90
CA ALA A 331 21.00 8.02 10.55
C ALA A 331 21.30 6.59 11.00
N TYR A 332 22.31 6.00 10.39
CA TYR A 332 22.82 4.71 10.80
C TYR A 332 24.32 4.60 10.60
N VAL A 333 24.93 3.70 11.36
CA VAL A 333 26.30 3.23 11.16
C VAL A 333 26.34 1.72 11.37
N GLY A 334 27.04 1.03 10.51
CA GLY A 334 27.25 -0.42 10.59
C GLY A 334 28.71 -0.78 10.39
N TYR A 335 29.14 -1.82 11.05
CA TYR A 335 30.47 -2.38 10.97
C TYR A 335 30.41 -3.87 10.63
N GLN A 336 31.14 -4.27 9.61
CA GLN A 336 31.28 -5.66 9.17
C GLN A 336 32.56 -6.23 9.78
N PHE A 337 32.46 -7.16 10.73
CA PHE A 337 33.58 -7.81 11.36
C PHE A 337 34.27 -8.80 10.40
N ASN A 338 33.45 -9.57 9.68
CA ASN A 338 33.84 -10.53 8.67
C ASN A 338 32.65 -10.85 7.75
N GLU A 339 32.77 -11.78 6.82
CA GLU A 339 31.69 -12.11 5.86
C GLU A 339 30.39 -12.59 6.54
N ASN A 340 30.47 -13.07 7.76
CA ASN A 340 29.37 -13.67 8.49
C ASN A 340 28.81 -12.81 9.64
N ALA A 341 29.57 -11.81 10.12
CA ALA A 341 29.19 -11.07 11.33
C ALA A 341 29.21 -9.56 11.10
N SER A 342 28.14 -8.89 11.51
CA SER A 342 28.02 -7.44 11.46
C SER A 342 27.26 -6.86 12.65
N LEU A 343 27.56 -5.61 12.99
CA LEU A 343 26.88 -4.81 14.00
C LEU A 343 26.36 -3.52 13.34
N ARG A 344 25.14 -3.13 13.67
CA ARG A 344 24.52 -1.91 13.15
C ARG A 344 23.78 -1.16 14.23
N LEU A 345 24.00 0.15 14.29
CA LEU A 345 23.25 1.11 15.09
C LEU A 345 22.42 1.98 14.17
N ASP A 346 21.12 1.98 14.36
CA ASP A 346 20.14 2.87 13.71
C ASP A 346 19.65 3.88 14.73
N ALA A 347 19.60 5.15 14.36
CA ALA A 347 19.03 6.24 15.13
C ALA A 347 17.91 6.91 14.32
N ARG A 348 16.72 7.00 14.90
CA ARG A 348 15.53 7.53 14.26
C ARG A 348 15.05 8.78 14.94
N ASN A 349 14.41 9.65 14.16
CA ASN A 349 13.88 10.93 14.62
C ASN A 349 14.93 11.74 15.40
N LEU A 350 16.10 11.99 14.78
CA LEU A 350 17.25 12.69 15.39
C LEU A 350 16.89 14.08 15.93
N LEU A 351 15.86 14.71 15.39
CA LEU A 351 15.37 16.01 15.86
C LEU A 351 14.45 15.88 17.08
N ASN A 352 14.12 14.67 17.51
CA ASN A 352 13.14 14.39 18.58
C ASN A 352 11.82 15.16 18.41
N ARG A 353 11.32 15.27 17.17
CA ARG A 353 10.11 16.03 16.87
C ARG A 353 8.86 15.19 17.13
N HIS A 354 7.85 15.80 17.69
CA HIS A 354 6.50 15.25 17.74
C HIS A 354 5.83 15.43 16.37
N ASN A 355 6.13 14.53 15.44
CA ASN A 355 5.50 14.53 14.12
C ASN A 355 4.10 13.91 14.23
N VAL A 356 3.07 14.69 13.96
CA VAL A 356 1.72 14.16 13.83
C VAL A 356 1.65 13.28 12.58
N ILE A 357 1.45 11.97 12.73
CA ILE A 357 1.34 11.03 11.61
C ILE A 357 -0.07 11.09 11.03
N SER A 358 -1.07 11.02 11.88
CA SER A 358 -2.49 11.05 11.51
C SER A 358 -3.27 11.87 12.51
N ASN A 359 -4.25 12.61 12.02
CA ASN A 359 -5.16 13.39 12.81
C ASN A 359 -6.59 13.16 12.30
N GLY A 360 -7.32 12.32 13.01
CA GLY A 360 -8.72 12.02 12.79
C GLY A 360 -9.51 12.26 14.05
N ASP A 361 -10.23 11.25 14.55
CA ASP A 361 -10.84 11.25 15.89
C ASP A 361 -9.79 11.23 17.00
N TRP A 362 -8.60 10.71 16.68
CA TRP A 362 -7.44 10.60 17.54
C TRP A 362 -6.23 11.12 16.79
N GLU A 363 -5.35 11.80 17.52
CA GLU A 363 -4.07 12.25 17.00
C GLU A 363 -3.02 11.17 17.28
N TYR A 364 -2.33 10.73 16.22
CA TYR A 364 -1.23 9.77 16.31
C TYR A 364 0.07 10.48 15.99
N TRP A 365 1.08 10.25 16.82
CA TRP A 365 2.41 10.80 16.65
C TRP A 365 3.41 9.72 16.21
N ASP A 366 4.47 10.17 15.57
CA ASP A 366 5.66 9.36 15.32
C ASP A 366 6.36 9.06 16.65
N GLU A 367 7.16 7.99 16.65
CA GLU A 367 8.00 7.68 17.79
C GLU A 367 8.96 8.87 18.07
N PRO A 368 9.23 9.20 19.36
CA PRO A 368 10.27 10.13 19.70
C PRO A 368 11.63 9.61 19.24
N PHE A 369 12.69 10.39 19.49
CA PHE A 369 14.04 9.89 19.24
C PHE A 369 14.21 8.49 19.83
N ASN A 370 14.65 7.56 19.00
CA ASN A 370 14.95 6.20 19.41
C ASN A 370 16.15 5.65 18.66
N TYR A 371 16.75 4.61 19.22
CA TYR A 371 17.85 3.90 18.59
C TYR A 371 17.66 2.39 18.70
N GLN A 372 18.23 1.69 17.75
CA GLN A 372 18.20 0.23 17.71
C GLN A 372 19.62 -0.28 17.40
N LEU A 373 20.12 -1.19 18.22
CA LEU A 373 21.36 -1.91 17.98
C LEU A 373 21.01 -3.31 17.47
N SER A 374 21.61 -3.71 16.36
CA SER A 374 21.34 -5.00 15.70
C SER A 374 22.67 -5.71 15.45
N TYR A 375 22.78 -6.96 15.90
CA TYR A 375 23.85 -7.87 15.56
C TYR A 375 23.32 -8.94 14.61
N THR A 376 24.04 -9.21 13.53
CA THR A 376 23.69 -10.23 12.55
C THR A 376 24.82 -11.24 12.46
N GLN A 377 24.47 -12.53 12.56
CA GLN A 377 25.39 -13.66 12.37
C GLN A 377 24.79 -14.59 11.30
N LYS A 378 25.57 -14.93 10.28
CA LYS A 378 25.26 -15.96 9.30
C LYS A 378 25.99 -17.24 9.67
N PHE A 379 25.34 -18.36 9.53
CA PHE A 379 25.86 -19.69 9.81
C PHE A 379 26.08 -20.48 8.52
#